data_8e77ca115a68ad6fc3c064bd62580d0c
#
_entry.id   8e77ca115a68ad6fc3c064bd62580d0c
#
_cell.length_a   1.000
_cell.length_b   1.000
_cell.length_c   1.000
_cell.angle_alpha   90.00
_cell.angle_beta   90.00
_cell.angle_gamma   90.00
#
_symmetry.space_group_name_H-M   'P 1'
#
loop_
_entity.id
_entity.type
_entity.pdbx_description
1 polymer ?
#
loop_
_entity_poly.entity_id
_entity_poly.type
_entity_poly.pdbx_seq_one_letter_code
_entity_poly.pdbx_strand_id
1 'polypeptide(L)'
;MTNEIAIQGPVTIDNSGNMRRTLCSALRSRPATLTVDLSNVSYIDSSGLATLLEAMRNARKQNTRLILRGIQGQTRYFLEITHLDRLFDIDGEEMRA
;
A
#
# COMPACT_ATOMS: atom_id res chain seq x y z
N MET A 1 -11.75 10.28 10.44
CA MET A 1 -12.35 9.04 9.90
C MET A 1 -11.26 8.10 9.43
N THR A 2 -11.42 6.81 9.67
CA THR A 2 -10.45 5.80 9.29
C THR A 2 -11.11 4.80 8.36
N ASN A 3 -10.47 4.54 7.21
CA ASN A 3 -10.96 3.59 6.24
C ASN A 3 -9.95 2.46 6.06
N GLU A 4 -10.44 1.31 5.65
CA GLU A 4 -9.59 0.16 5.39
C GLU A 4 -10.04 -0.48 4.08
N ILE A 5 -9.07 -0.88 3.26
CA ILE A 5 -9.34 -1.64 2.05
C ILE A 5 -8.41 -2.85 2.01
N ALA A 6 -8.83 -3.89 1.30
CA ALA A 6 -8.03 -5.09 1.13
C ALA A 6 -7.77 -5.30 -0.35
N ILE A 7 -6.52 -5.66 -0.67
CA ILE A 7 -6.12 -5.99 -2.04
C ILE A 7 -5.93 -7.50 -2.11
N GLN A 8 -6.38 -8.10 -3.21
CA GLN A 8 -6.40 -9.55 -3.36
C GLN A 8 -5.47 -10.00 -4.47
N GLY A 9 -4.87 -11.17 -4.27
CA GLY A 9 -4.14 -11.90 -5.31
C GLY A 9 -2.80 -11.29 -5.63
N PRO A 10 -2.16 -11.76 -6.72
CA PRO A 10 -0.94 -11.11 -7.18
C PRO A 10 -1.27 -9.77 -7.83
N VAL A 11 -0.37 -8.80 -7.66
CA VAL A 11 -0.53 -7.49 -8.27
C VAL A 11 0.60 -7.30 -9.28
N THR A 12 0.24 -7.29 -10.56
CA THR A 12 1.18 -7.22 -11.66
C THR A 12 0.75 -6.14 -12.64
N ILE A 13 1.53 -5.99 -13.71
CA ILE A 13 1.20 -5.03 -14.76
C ILE A 13 -0.20 -5.27 -15.32
N ASP A 14 -0.68 -6.52 -15.28
CA ASP A 14 -1.98 -6.86 -15.86
C ASP A 14 -3.14 -6.32 -15.03
N ASN A 15 -2.96 -6.15 -13.72
CA ASN A 15 -4.07 -5.76 -12.85
C ASN A 15 -3.76 -4.59 -11.92
N SER A 16 -2.58 -3.98 -12.04
CA SER A 16 -2.24 -2.85 -11.17
C SER A 16 -3.18 -1.67 -11.37
N GLY A 17 -3.79 -1.56 -12.56
CA GLY A 17 -4.80 -0.52 -12.80
C GLY A 17 -6.02 -0.68 -11.93
N ASN A 18 -6.43 -1.92 -11.64
CA ASN A 18 -7.55 -2.16 -10.72
C ASN A 18 -7.19 -1.71 -9.31
N MET A 19 -5.98 -2.00 -8.87
CA MET A 19 -5.52 -1.56 -7.56
C MET A 19 -5.47 -0.04 -7.49
N ARG A 20 -4.99 0.60 -8.57
CA ARG A 20 -4.95 2.07 -8.61
C ARG A 20 -6.33 2.67 -8.44
N ARG A 21 -7.32 2.13 -9.14
CA ARG A 21 -8.70 2.63 -9.04
C ARG A 21 -9.25 2.45 -7.64
N THR A 22 -8.97 1.31 -7.02
CA THR A 22 -9.42 1.05 -5.65
C THR A 22 -8.80 2.05 -4.68
N LEU A 23 -7.49 2.29 -4.81
CA LEU A 23 -6.79 3.22 -3.93
C LEU A 23 -7.27 4.66 -4.15
N CYS A 24 -7.42 5.06 -5.41
CA CYS A 24 -7.88 6.42 -5.72
C CYS A 24 -9.29 6.65 -5.18
N SER A 25 -10.15 5.65 -5.32
CA SER A 25 -11.52 5.75 -4.81
C SER A 25 -11.53 5.89 -3.30
N ALA A 26 -10.70 5.10 -2.61
CA ALA A 26 -10.62 5.17 -1.16
C ALA A 26 -10.08 6.51 -0.68
N LEU A 27 -9.15 7.11 -1.42
CA LEU A 27 -8.56 8.39 -1.04
C LEU A 27 -9.48 9.58 -1.34
N ARG A 28 -10.47 9.38 -2.21
CA ARG A 28 -11.34 10.47 -2.64
C ARG A 28 -12.15 11.07 -1.48
N SER A 29 -12.51 10.24 -0.51
CA SER A 29 -13.27 10.72 0.65
C SER A 29 -12.38 11.41 1.69
N ARG A 30 -11.08 11.50 1.43
CA ARG A 30 -10.09 12.17 2.29
C ARG A 30 -10.15 11.68 3.74
N PRO A 31 -9.99 10.35 3.97
CA PRO A 31 -9.98 9.86 5.34
C PRO A 31 -8.74 10.35 6.07
N ALA A 32 -8.82 10.44 7.39
CA ALA A 32 -7.64 10.76 8.18
C ALA A 32 -6.59 9.65 8.05
N THR A 33 -7.05 8.40 8.03
CA THR A 33 -6.19 7.22 7.91
C THR A 33 -6.80 6.25 6.92
N LEU A 34 -5.96 5.71 6.03
CA LEU A 34 -6.34 4.63 5.12
C LEU A 34 -5.38 3.47 5.34
N THR A 35 -5.93 2.34 5.77
CA THR A 35 -5.16 1.11 5.94
C THR A 35 -5.36 0.23 4.72
N VAL A 36 -4.25 -0.19 4.11
CA VAL A 36 -4.27 -1.06 2.95
C VAL A 36 -3.80 -2.43 3.41
N ASP A 37 -4.71 -3.39 3.42
CA ASP A 37 -4.42 -4.76 3.87
C ASP A 37 -3.90 -5.55 2.69
N LEU A 38 -2.66 -5.98 2.78
CA LEU A 38 -1.97 -6.75 1.74
C LEU A 38 -1.77 -8.20 2.14
N SER A 39 -2.48 -8.67 3.18
CA SER A 39 -2.27 -10.02 3.68
C SER A 39 -2.63 -11.09 2.66
N ASN A 40 -3.47 -10.78 1.68
CA ASN A 40 -3.84 -11.70 0.61
C ASN A 40 -3.13 -11.41 -0.70
N VAL A 41 -2.08 -10.60 -0.67
CA VAL A 41 -1.27 -10.32 -1.85
C VAL A 41 -0.08 -11.28 -1.84
N SER A 42 -0.13 -12.24 -2.76
CA SER A 42 0.90 -13.29 -2.82
C SER A 42 2.17 -12.81 -3.52
N TYR A 43 2.05 -11.80 -4.38
CA TYR A 43 3.16 -11.34 -5.21
C TYR A 43 2.88 -9.93 -5.70
N ILE A 44 3.93 -9.12 -5.80
CA ILE A 44 3.81 -7.78 -6.34
C ILE A 44 5.03 -7.54 -7.25
N ASP A 45 4.79 -6.95 -8.42
CA ASP A 45 5.88 -6.56 -9.29
C ASP A 45 6.11 -5.06 -9.21
N SER A 46 6.98 -4.54 -10.06
CA SER A 46 7.35 -3.12 -10.00
C SER A 46 6.17 -2.21 -10.32
N SER A 47 5.22 -2.66 -11.15
CA SER A 47 4.06 -1.82 -11.47
C SER A 47 3.11 -1.73 -10.28
N GLY A 48 2.97 -2.81 -9.52
CA GLY A 48 2.19 -2.78 -8.29
C GLY A 48 2.84 -1.91 -7.24
N LEU A 49 4.16 -2.02 -7.11
CA LEU A 49 4.90 -1.20 -6.16
C LEU A 49 4.78 0.28 -6.51
N ALA A 50 4.90 0.61 -7.80
CA ALA A 50 4.76 2.00 -8.24
C ALA A 50 3.37 2.54 -7.93
N THR A 51 2.35 1.70 -8.03
CA THR A 51 0.98 2.09 -7.71
C THR A 51 0.83 2.41 -6.22
N LEU A 52 1.45 1.62 -5.35
CA LEU A 52 1.45 1.91 -3.92
C LEU A 52 2.18 3.21 -3.62
N LEU A 53 3.31 3.46 -4.28
CA LEU A 53 4.04 4.72 -4.10
C LEU A 53 3.22 5.91 -4.52
N GLU A 54 2.52 5.81 -5.65
CA GLU A 54 1.66 6.88 -6.12
C GLU A 54 0.56 7.17 -5.11
N ALA A 55 -0.05 6.12 -4.58
CA ALA A 55 -1.10 6.27 -3.57
C ALA A 55 -0.57 6.95 -2.31
N MET A 56 0.64 6.58 -1.88
CA MET A 56 1.26 7.19 -0.72
C MET A 56 1.49 8.69 -0.93
N ARG A 57 1.98 9.06 -2.11
CA ARG A 57 2.22 10.47 -2.42
C ARG A 57 0.91 11.26 -2.42
N ASN A 58 -0.13 10.69 -3.03
CA ASN A 58 -1.43 11.34 -3.06
C ASN A 58 -2.02 11.47 -1.67
N ALA A 59 -1.85 10.45 -0.84
CA ALA A 59 -2.31 10.49 0.54
C ALA A 59 -1.62 11.63 1.30
N ARG A 60 -0.31 11.77 1.14
CA ARG A 60 0.43 12.83 1.82
C ARG A 60 -0.03 14.20 1.38
N LYS A 61 -0.33 14.37 0.10
CA LYS A 61 -0.79 15.66 -0.40
C LYS A 61 -2.10 16.10 0.22
N GLN A 62 -2.92 15.16 0.64
CA GLN A 62 -4.21 15.48 1.26
C GLN A 62 -4.24 15.20 2.75
N ASN A 63 -3.07 14.98 3.35
CA ASN A 63 -2.92 14.74 4.80
C ASN A 63 -3.65 13.49 5.27
N THR A 64 -3.72 12.47 4.42
CA THR A 64 -4.19 11.14 4.80
C THR A 64 -2.97 10.30 5.17
N ARG A 65 -3.04 9.64 6.33
CA ARG A 65 -2.01 8.69 6.72
C ARG A 65 -2.31 7.34 6.07
N LEU A 66 -1.42 6.88 5.21
CA LEU A 66 -1.59 5.59 4.53
C LEU A 66 -0.74 4.55 5.24
N ILE A 67 -1.38 3.48 5.70
CA ILE A 67 -0.75 2.41 6.46
C ILE A 67 -0.85 1.12 5.68
N LEU A 68 0.26 0.40 5.54
CA LEU A 68 0.26 -0.95 4.97
C LEU A 68 0.17 -1.96 6.10
N ARG A 69 -0.66 -2.99 5.92
CA ARG A 69 -0.82 -4.04 6.91
C ARG A 69 -0.74 -5.40 6.24
N GLY A 70 -0.16 -6.36 6.96
CA GLY A 70 -0.14 -7.75 6.49
C GLY A 70 0.86 -8.03 5.40
N ILE A 71 1.86 -7.16 5.20
CA ILE A 71 2.88 -7.44 4.20
C ILE A 71 3.66 -8.68 4.61
N GLN A 72 3.92 -9.55 3.63
CA GLN A 72 4.56 -10.83 3.90
C GLN A 72 5.20 -11.35 2.64
N GLY A 73 6.04 -12.38 2.80
CA GLY A 73 6.61 -13.11 1.70
C GLY A 73 7.35 -12.22 0.72
N GLN A 74 7.07 -12.42 -0.57
CA GLN A 74 7.75 -11.69 -1.63
C GLN A 74 7.51 -10.19 -1.54
N THR A 75 6.29 -9.79 -1.18
CA THR A 75 5.98 -8.35 -1.05
C THR A 75 6.86 -7.71 0.02
N ARG A 76 6.99 -8.34 1.19
CA ARG A 76 7.87 -7.82 2.24
C ARG A 76 9.32 -7.78 1.77
N TYR A 77 9.76 -8.87 1.15
CA TYR A 77 11.15 -8.95 0.67
C TYR A 77 11.43 -7.82 -0.33
N PHE A 78 10.51 -7.60 -1.28
CA PHE A 78 10.68 -6.58 -2.31
C PHE A 78 10.76 -5.19 -1.69
N LEU A 79 9.90 -4.90 -0.72
CA LEU A 79 9.94 -3.61 -0.03
C LEU A 79 11.25 -3.42 0.72
N GLU A 80 11.76 -4.48 1.33
CA GLU A 80 12.99 -4.39 2.13
C GLU A 80 14.22 -4.19 1.26
N ILE A 81 14.35 -4.94 0.18
CA ILE A 81 15.56 -4.82 -0.67
C ILE A 81 15.59 -3.50 -1.43
N THR A 82 14.43 -2.89 -1.66
CA THR A 82 14.39 -1.58 -2.32
C THR A 82 14.41 -0.44 -1.31
N HIS A 83 14.44 -0.75 -0.02
CA HIS A 83 14.38 0.23 1.08
C HIS A 83 13.10 1.07 1.07
N LEU A 84 12.08 0.63 0.34
CA LEU A 84 10.81 1.36 0.27
C LEU A 84 9.99 1.15 1.52
N ASP A 85 10.30 0.10 2.31
CA ASP A 85 9.66 -0.10 3.59
C ASP A 85 9.84 1.09 4.54
N ARG A 86 10.86 1.91 4.29
CA ARG A 86 11.11 3.10 5.10
C ARG A 86 10.20 4.27 4.74
N LEU A 87 9.58 4.23 3.57
CA LEU A 87 8.72 5.31 3.11
C LEU A 87 7.28 5.13 3.53
N PHE A 88 6.89 3.90 3.86
CA PHE A 88 5.52 3.59 4.23
C PHE A 88 5.38 3.43 5.74
N ASP A 89 4.21 3.80 6.26
CA ASP A 89 3.83 3.40 7.61
C ASP A 89 3.35 1.96 7.54
N ILE A 90 4.00 1.08 8.29
CA ILE A 90 3.69 -0.33 8.26
C ILE A 90 3.19 -0.75 9.62
N ASP A 91 1.95 -1.25 9.66
CA ASP A 91 1.33 -1.67 10.89
C ASP A 91 2.10 -2.84 11.49
N GLY A 92 2.41 -2.74 12.78
CA GLY A 92 3.19 -3.75 13.46
C GLY A 92 4.69 -3.62 13.30
N GLU A 93 5.16 -2.58 12.58
CA GLU A 93 6.58 -2.40 12.32
C GLU A 93 7.13 -1.11 12.94
N GLU A 94 6.35 -0.46 13.75
CA GLU A 94 6.75 0.84 14.31
C GLU A 94 7.92 0.72 15.26
N MET A 95 8.23 -0.48 15.74
CA MET A 95 9.36 -0.69 16.65
C MET A 95 10.67 -0.91 15.93
N ARG A 96 10.68 -0.89 14.63
CA ARG A 96 11.93 -1.01 13.87
C ARG A 96 12.76 0.24 14.08
N ALA A 97 13.96 0.02 14.44
CA ALA A 97 14.85 1.15 14.66
C ALA A 97 15.56 1.53 13.38
#